data_407772db85ee7359c5ad521ce337adbf
#
_entry.id   407772db85ee7359c5ad521ce337adbf
#
_cell.length_a   1.000
_cell.length_b   1.000
_cell.length_c   1.000
_cell.angle_alpha   90.00
_cell.angle_beta   90.00
_cell.angle_gamma   90.00
#
_symmetry.space_group_name_H-M   'P 1'
#
loop_
_entity.id
_entity.type
_entity.pdbx_description
1 polymer ?
#
loop_
_entity_poly.entity_id
_entity_poly.type
_entity_poly.pdbx_seq_one_letter_code
_entity_poly.pdbx_strand_id
1 'polypeptide(L)'
;MRHVRFNRYSALALAGVLLALAPAAASAQEVALVAPDAKEVAKGYRADELKLRSVVNDKGDIIGHIDDFIFGRDNGPVFVVLSVGDFVGLGGELVAVPFKSLKLDDSSGKIVLPGASLAALRKLPVFLYNR
;
A
#
# COMPACT_ATOMS: atom_id res chain seq x y z
N MET A 1 -16.17 44.35 -78.67
CA MET A 1 -16.57 43.78 -78.01
C MET A 1 -15.85 42.92 -77.19
N ARG A 2 -15.90 42.92 -76.28
CA ARG A 2 -15.18 42.31 -75.47
C ARG A 2 -15.56 41.16 -74.94
N HIS A 3 -15.02 40.26 -74.73
CA HIS A 3 -15.37 39.11 -74.23
C HIS A 3 -14.72 38.85 -73.01
N VAL A 4 -15.38 38.86 -72.14
CA VAL A 4 -14.93 38.59 -70.91
C VAL A 4 -14.96 37.18 -70.71
N ARG A 5 -13.93 36.66 -70.59
CA ARG A 5 -13.83 35.40 -70.33
C ARG A 5 -13.72 35.23 -68.95
N PHE A 6 -14.48 34.73 -68.30
CA PHE A 6 -14.41 34.43 -67.02
C PHE A 6 -14.09 33.11 -66.84
N ASN A 7 -13.06 32.94 -66.48
CA ASN A 7 -12.70 31.73 -66.16
C ASN A 7 -12.98 31.46 -64.77
N ARG A 8 -13.94 30.92 -64.65
CA ARG A 8 -14.30 30.59 -63.48
C ARG A 8 -13.81 29.36 -63.12
N TYR A 9 -12.84 29.18 -62.74
CA TYR A 9 -12.42 28.06 -62.23
C TYR A 9 -12.39 28.22 -60.85
N SER A 10 -13.30 28.11 -60.40
CA SER A 10 -13.44 27.68 -59.13
C SER A 10 -12.86 26.34 -59.02
N ALA A 11 -11.69 26.34 -58.84
CA ALA A 11 -11.13 25.16 -58.39
C ALA A 11 -11.53 25.02 -56.97
N LEU A 12 -12.50 24.31 -56.79
CA LEU A 12 -12.77 23.85 -55.56
C LEU A 12 -11.80 22.84 -55.25
N ALA A 13 -10.74 23.30 -54.71
CA ALA A 13 -9.93 22.40 -54.03
C ALA A 13 -10.71 21.94 -52.84
N LEU A 14 -11.36 20.90 -52.99
CA LEU A 14 -11.76 20.15 -51.89
C LEU A 14 -10.54 19.64 -51.27
N ALA A 15 -10.04 20.43 -50.39
CA ALA A 15 -9.16 19.88 -49.44
C ALA A 15 -9.97 18.86 -48.68
N GLY A 16 -9.84 17.66 -49.05
CA GLY A 16 -10.32 16.63 -48.22
C GLY A 16 -9.60 16.76 -46.91
N VAL A 17 -10.32 17.23 -45.99
CA VAL A 17 -9.84 17.13 -44.63
C VAL A 17 -9.89 15.68 -44.31
N LEU A 18 -8.78 15.07 -44.52
CA LEU A 18 -8.57 13.81 -43.94
C LEU A 18 -8.45 14.06 -42.48
N LEU A 19 -9.55 14.01 -41.86
CA LEU A 19 -9.53 13.76 -40.48
C LEU A 19 -9.02 12.36 -40.31
N ALA A 20 -7.75 12.25 -40.21
CA ALA A 20 -7.19 11.05 -39.67
C ALA A 20 -7.62 11.01 -38.22
N LEU A 21 -8.71 10.37 -37.99
CA LEU A 21 -8.98 9.88 -36.68
C LEU A 21 -7.89 8.89 -36.39
N ALA A 22 -6.80 9.40 -35.91
CA ALA A 22 -5.88 8.54 -35.25
C ALA A 22 -6.64 7.93 -34.09
N PRO A 23 -6.76 6.62 -34.03
CA PRO A 23 -7.30 6.03 -32.84
C PRO A 23 -6.45 6.56 -31.72
N ALA A 24 -7.07 7.20 -30.79
CA ALA A 24 -6.42 7.47 -29.55
C ALA A 24 -6.10 6.10 -28.99
N ALA A 25 -4.96 5.58 -29.39
CA ALA A 25 -4.41 4.47 -28.71
C ALA A 25 -4.26 4.98 -27.29
N ALA A 26 -5.08 4.46 -26.42
CA ALA A 26 -4.81 4.57 -25.03
C ALA A 26 -3.46 3.90 -24.86
N SER A 27 -2.42 4.62 -25.11
CA SER A 27 -1.10 4.18 -24.74
C SER A 27 -1.14 4.06 -23.25
N ALA A 28 -1.10 2.84 -22.78
CA ALA A 28 -0.75 2.61 -21.42
C ALA A 28 0.54 3.40 -21.22
N GLN A 29 0.44 4.53 -20.56
CA GLN A 29 1.62 5.27 -20.19
C GLN A 29 2.39 4.36 -19.27
N GLU A 30 3.56 3.95 -19.72
CA GLU A 30 4.48 3.31 -18.84
C GLU A 30 4.72 4.27 -17.68
N VAL A 31 4.21 3.91 -16.53
CA VAL A 31 4.53 4.63 -15.32
C VAL A 31 6.01 4.38 -15.08
N ALA A 32 6.78 5.45 -15.10
CA ALA A 32 8.18 5.36 -14.76
C ALA A 32 8.29 4.83 -13.33
N LEU A 33 8.78 3.61 -13.19
CA LEU A 33 9.03 3.03 -11.90
C LEU A 33 10.20 3.75 -11.28
N VAL A 34 9.99 4.27 -10.07
CA VAL A 34 11.08 4.83 -9.30
C VAL A 34 11.87 3.66 -8.73
N ALA A 35 13.13 3.56 -9.15
CA ALA A 35 14.00 2.53 -8.64
C ALA A 35 14.45 2.90 -7.22
N PRO A 36 14.13 2.12 -6.20
CA PRO A 36 14.65 2.36 -4.86
C PRO A 36 16.12 1.96 -4.77
N ASP A 37 16.83 2.53 -3.81
CA ASP A 37 18.17 2.08 -3.49
C ASP A 37 18.08 0.72 -2.80
N ALA A 38 18.60 -0.31 -3.48
CA ALA A 38 18.55 -1.67 -2.98
C ALA A 38 19.25 -1.84 -1.62
N LYS A 39 20.29 -1.05 -1.35
CA LYS A 39 20.99 -1.10 -0.06
C LYS A 39 20.12 -0.55 1.06
N GLU A 40 19.37 0.49 0.78
CA GLU A 40 18.44 1.04 1.77
C GLU A 40 17.27 0.10 2.00
N VAL A 41 16.75 -0.52 0.94
CA VAL A 41 15.70 -1.52 1.09
C VAL A 41 16.16 -2.70 1.94
N ALA A 42 17.41 -3.13 1.74
CA ALA A 42 17.96 -4.27 2.49
C ALA A 42 18.13 -4.02 3.99
N LYS A 43 18.10 -2.76 4.42
CA LYS A 43 18.13 -2.42 5.86
C LYS A 43 16.78 -2.58 6.53
N GLY A 44 15.72 -2.76 5.75
CA GLY A 44 14.38 -2.93 6.28
C GLY A 44 14.14 -4.30 6.88
N TYR A 45 12.99 -4.45 7.47
CA TYR A 45 12.59 -5.71 8.09
C TYR A 45 11.80 -6.55 7.11
N ARG A 46 12.08 -7.83 7.09
CA ARG A 46 11.27 -8.78 6.32
C ARG A 46 10.03 -9.14 7.11
N ALA A 47 8.89 -9.14 6.45
CA ALA A 47 7.63 -9.50 7.11
C ALA A 47 7.69 -10.89 7.78
N ASP A 48 8.34 -11.86 7.12
CA ASP A 48 8.50 -13.20 7.67
C ASP A 48 9.32 -13.23 8.96
N GLU A 49 10.26 -12.30 9.10
CA GLU A 49 11.07 -12.21 10.31
C GLU A 49 10.30 -11.61 11.47
N LEU A 50 9.31 -10.77 11.17
CA LEU A 50 8.49 -10.13 12.19
C LEU A 50 7.33 -11.00 12.64
N LYS A 51 6.86 -11.90 11.79
CA LYS A 51 5.76 -12.79 12.16
C LYS A 51 6.16 -13.71 13.30
N LEU A 52 5.24 -13.96 14.18
CA LEU A 52 5.39 -14.78 15.37
C LEU A 52 6.32 -14.19 16.43
N ARG A 53 6.88 -13.01 16.20
CA ARG A 53 7.71 -12.37 17.22
C ARG A 53 6.84 -11.79 18.33
N SER A 54 7.40 -11.80 19.52
CA SER A 54 6.76 -11.22 20.69
C SER A 54 6.74 -9.71 20.60
N VAL A 55 5.63 -9.12 21.03
CA VAL A 55 5.48 -7.68 21.20
C VAL A 55 5.44 -7.40 22.71
N VAL A 56 6.23 -6.43 23.12
CA VAL A 56 6.34 -6.04 24.52
C VAL A 56 5.81 -4.63 24.75
N ASN A 57 5.45 -4.32 25.99
CA ASN A 57 5.09 -2.97 26.41
C ASN A 57 6.34 -2.18 26.83
N ASP A 58 6.12 -0.96 27.34
CA ASP A 58 7.22 -0.10 27.80
C ASP A 58 8.02 -0.71 28.97
N LYS A 59 7.41 -1.63 29.71
CA LYS A 59 8.07 -2.30 30.84
C LYS A 59 8.81 -3.55 30.41
N GLY A 60 8.71 -3.95 29.17
CA GLY A 60 9.30 -5.18 28.66
C GLY A 60 8.43 -6.42 28.86
N ASP A 61 7.20 -6.27 29.33
CA ASP A 61 6.28 -7.39 29.47
C ASP A 61 5.75 -7.79 28.11
N ILE A 62 5.69 -9.08 27.87
CA ILE A 62 5.12 -9.59 26.60
C ILE A 62 3.61 -9.45 26.64
N ILE A 63 3.08 -8.72 25.67
CA ILE A 63 1.64 -8.45 25.56
C ILE A 63 0.98 -9.19 24.41
N GLY A 64 1.73 -9.76 23.53
CA GLY A 64 1.22 -10.51 22.40
C GLY A 64 2.30 -10.93 21.43
N HIS A 65 1.85 -11.51 20.32
CA HIS A 65 2.72 -11.93 19.22
C HIS A 65 2.15 -11.42 17.92
N ILE A 66 3.01 -11.14 16.96
CA ILE A 66 2.56 -10.75 15.62
C ILE A 66 2.02 -11.98 14.92
N ASP A 67 0.75 -11.92 14.53
CA ASP A 67 0.10 -12.97 13.75
C ASP A 67 0.22 -12.72 12.26
N ASP A 68 -0.09 -11.52 11.81
CA ASP A 68 -0.05 -11.16 10.40
C ASP A 68 -0.03 -9.65 10.21
N PHE A 69 0.09 -9.24 8.95
CA PHE A 69 0.01 -7.86 8.52
C PHE A 69 -1.16 -7.69 7.57
N ILE A 70 -1.88 -6.59 7.68
CA ILE A 70 -2.95 -6.23 6.77
C ILE A 70 -2.57 -4.93 6.07
N PHE A 71 -2.45 -5.01 4.76
CA PHE A 71 -2.20 -3.83 3.95
C PHE A 71 -3.53 -3.23 3.54
N GLY A 72 -3.76 -1.99 3.89
CA GLY A 72 -4.97 -1.29 3.49
C GLY A 72 -5.08 -1.22 1.97
N ARG A 73 -6.31 -1.25 1.46
CA ARG A 73 -6.54 -1.10 0.02
C ARG A 73 -6.23 0.32 -0.42
N ASP A 74 -5.93 0.50 -1.69
CA ASP A 74 -5.66 1.80 -2.30
C ASP A 74 -4.50 2.55 -1.62
N ASN A 75 -3.43 1.83 -1.33
CA ASN A 75 -2.27 2.37 -0.62
C ASN A 75 -2.61 2.89 0.78
N GLY A 76 -3.61 2.30 1.38
CA GLY A 76 -4.03 2.63 2.73
C GLY A 76 -3.00 2.22 3.79
N PRO A 77 -3.30 2.48 5.06
CA PRO A 77 -2.39 2.17 6.15
C PRO A 77 -2.15 0.68 6.31
N VAL A 78 -1.03 0.34 6.91
CA VAL A 78 -0.68 -1.04 7.26
C VAL A 78 -1.06 -1.27 8.71
N PHE A 79 -1.72 -2.39 8.96
CA PHE A 79 -2.08 -2.83 10.31
C PHE A 79 -1.32 -4.10 10.66
N VAL A 80 -1.10 -4.28 11.94
CA VAL A 80 -0.52 -5.52 12.47
C VAL A 80 -1.61 -6.23 13.25
N VAL A 81 -1.78 -7.49 12.97
CA VAL A 81 -2.67 -8.35 13.74
C VAL A 81 -1.86 -9.00 14.84
N LEU A 82 -2.25 -8.75 16.07
CA LEU A 82 -1.60 -9.30 17.26
C LEU A 82 -2.46 -10.40 17.83
N SER A 83 -1.84 -11.49 18.21
CA SER A 83 -2.46 -12.51 19.04
C SER A 83 -2.18 -12.13 20.49
N VAL A 84 -3.23 -11.83 21.24
CA VAL A 84 -3.15 -11.35 22.61
C VAL A 84 -3.68 -12.43 23.54
N GLY A 85 -2.94 -12.73 24.59
CA GLY A 85 -3.39 -13.72 25.58
C GLY A 85 -2.47 -14.92 25.65
N ASP A 86 -3.05 -16.08 25.85
CA ASP A 86 -2.32 -17.27 26.29
C ASP A 86 -1.20 -17.69 25.36
N PHE A 87 -0.01 -17.83 25.94
CA PHE A 87 1.20 -18.22 25.25
C PHE A 87 1.26 -19.73 24.95
N VAL A 88 0.30 -20.48 25.42
CA VAL A 88 0.34 -21.94 25.32
C VAL A 88 -0.50 -22.44 24.15
N GLY A 89 -0.65 -21.64 23.12
CA GLY A 89 -1.07 -22.17 21.82
C GLY A 89 -2.56 -22.43 21.62
N LEU A 90 -3.43 -22.00 22.50
CA LEU A 90 -4.86 -22.18 22.34
C LEU A 90 -5.61 -20.85 22.35
N GLY A 91 -5.52 -20.16 21.20
CA GLY A 91 -6.57 -19.20 20.96
C GLY A 91 -6.46 -17.87 21.67
N GLY A 92 -5.34 -17.18 21.56
CA GLY A 92 -5.29 -15.76 21.88
C GLY A 92 -6.29 -15.01 21.01
N GLU A 93 -6.91 -13.98 21.57
CA GLU A 93 -7.75 -13.10 20.78
C GLU A 93 -6.90 -12.30 19.81
N LEU A 94 -7.39 -12.15 18.58
CA LEU A 94 -6.71 -11.33 17.60
C LEU A 94 -7.22 -9.90 17.71
N VAL A 95 -6.29 -8.95 17.70
CA VAL A 95 -6.58 -7.53 17.64
C VAL A 95 -5.74 -6.88 16.57
N ALA A 96 -6.25 -5.83 15.93
CA ALA A 96 -5.50 -5.10 14.93
C ALA A 96 -5.09 -3.75 15.48
N VAL A 97 -3.81 -3.41 15.27
CA VAL A 97 -3.26 -2.10 15.63
C VAL A 97 -2.52 -1.52 14.43
N PRO A 98 -2.44 -0.19 14.30
CA PRO A 98 -1.67 0.39 13.22
C PRO A 98 -0.20 -0.02 13.33
N PHE A 99 0.40 -0.40 12.21
CA PHE A 99 1.83 -0.74 12.19
C PHE A 99 2.70 0.39 12.72
N LYS A 100 2.35 1.62 12.39
CA LYS A 100 3.08 2.79 12.86
C LYS A 100 3.08 2.99 14.38
N SER A 101 2.20 2.29 15.08
CA SER A 101 2.17 2.32 16.55
C SER A 101 3.25 1.46 17.18
N LEU A 102 3.85 0.56 16.41
CA LEU A 102 4.93 -0.29 16.88
C LEU A 102 6.27 0.43 16.74
N LYS A 103 7.15 0.20 17.70
CA LYS A 103 8.55 0.59 17.61
C LYS A 103 9.40 -0.64 17.50
N LEU A 104 10.19 -0.69 16.45
CA LEU A 104 11.16 -1.74 16.26
C LEU A 104 12.48 -1.22 16.81
N ASP A 105 12.88 -1.75 17.96
CA ASP A 105 14.09 -1.32 18.62
C ASP A 105 15.28 -2.15 18.13
N ASP A 106 16.12 -1.52 17.31
CA ASP A 106 17.26 -2.19 16.72
C ASP A 106 18.30 -2.57 17.74
N SER A 107 18.42 -1.83 18.84
CA SER A 107 19.43 -2.09 19.86
C SER A 107 19.11 -3.33 20.67
N SER A 108 17.84 -3.58 20.98
CA SER A 108 17.42 -4.74 21.76
C SER A 108 16.83 -5.85 20.90
N GLY A 109 16.49 -5.56 19.65
CA GLY A 109 15.77 -6.46 18.76
C GLY A 109 14.32 -6.65 19.18
N LYS A 110 13.82 -5.84 20.09
CA LYS A 110 12.46 -5.96 20.61
C LYS A 110 11.49 -5.17 19.78
N ILE A 111 10.27 -5.68 19.70
CA ILE A 111 9.14 -4.97 19.11
C ILE A 111 8.31 -4.44 20.27
N VAL A 112 8.22 -3.12 20.34
CA VAL A 112 7.56 -2.44 21.46
C VAL A 112 6.29 -1.78 20.96
N LEU A 113 5.20 -1.97 21.69
CA LEU A 113 3.97 -1.20 21.51
C LEU A 113 3.85 -0.24 22.69
N PRO A 114 4.31 1.02 22.52
CA PRO A 114 4.34 1.98 23.63
C PRO A 114 2.95 2.27 24.17
N GLY A 115 2.85 2.41 25.48
CA GLY A 115 1.59 2.74 26.15
C GLY A 115 0.58 1.60 26.20
N ALA A 116 0.95 0.41 25.72
CA ALA A 116 0.04 -0.72 25.72
C ALA A 116 0.14 -1.51 27.02
N SER A 117 -0.97 -2.07 27.41
CA SER A 117 -1.04 -3.09 28.44
C SER A 117 -1.88 -4.23 27.91
N LEU A 118 -1.76 -5.40 28.50
CA LEU A 118 -2.60 -6.53 28.14
C LEU A 118 -4.08 -6.18 28.35
N ALA A 119 -4.41 -5.47 29.41
CA ALA A 119 -5.77 -5.03 29.69
C ALA A 119 -6.30 -4.07 28.63
N ALA A 120 -5.46 -3.15 28.16
CA ALA A 120 -5.84 -2.21 27.11
C ALA A 120 -6.10 -2.93 25.78
N LEU A 121 -5.24 -3.89 25.43
CA LEU A 121 -5.41 -4.67 24.20
C LEU A 121 -6.67 -5.51 24.22
N ARG A 122 -7.02 -6.08 25.37
CA ARG A 122 -8.26 -6.87 25.52
C ARG A 122 -9.53 -6.05 25.37
N LYS A 123 -9.44 -4.73 25.48
CA LYS A 123 -10.56 -3.82 25.24
C LYS A 123 -10.76 -3.48 23.78
N LEU A 124 -9.79 -3.78 22.94
CA LEU A 124 -9.92 -3.57 21.50
C LEU A 124 -10.91 -4.59 20.91
N PRO A 125 -11.58 -4.21 19.81
CA PRO A 125 -12.43 -5.16 19.12
C PRO A 125 -11.66 -6.39 18.67
N VAL A 126 -12.27 -7.55 18.79
CA VAL A 126 -11.68 -8.79 18.27
C VAL A 126 -11.63 -8.69 16.76
N PHE A 127 -10.46 -8.99 16.22
CA PHE A 127 -10.26 -9.00 14.78
C PHE A 127 -10.54 -10.39 14.22
N LEU A 128 -11.30 -10.43 13.14
CA LEU A 128 -11.58 -11.65 12.39
C LEU A 128 -11.16 -11.45 10.95
N TYR A 129 -10.42 -12.41 10.43
CA TYR A 129 -10.05 -12.37 9.01
C TYR A 129 -11.29 -12.59 8.15
N ASN A 130 -11.43 -11.77 7.12
CA ASN A 130 -12.44 -12.04 6.10
C ASN A 130 -11.95 -13.21 5.25
N ARG A 131 -12.76 -14.22 5.17
CA ARG A 131 -12.54 -15.38 4.30
C ARG A 131 -13.30 -15.24 3.01
#